data_5ec637ea047352fd06dfed2cca496975
#
_entry.id   5ec637ea047352fd06dfed2cca496975
#
_cell.length_a   1.000
_cell.length_b   1.000
_cell.length_c   1.000
_cell.angle_alpha   90.00
_cell.angle_beta   90.00
_cell.angle_gamma   90.00
#
_symmetry.space_group_name_H-M   'P 1'
#
loop_
_entity.id
_entity.type
_entity.pdbx_description
1 polymer ?
#
loop_
_entity_poly.entity_id
_entity_poly.type
_entity_poly.pdbx_seq_one_letter_code
_entity_poly.pdbx_strand_id
1 'polypeptide(L)'
;MFKNYLKTALRNLWRSRTFSLINILGLSIGLGCCMLIFLYSKDEISYDRFHEKKDNIYRITATMTRPDGNVMKIGSTGMMPGPTFKRTIPEIEDFVRVQSASFNIKQGKEVFDQQALYVDSNFFSVFSFPLIAGNAKTALDNMHSVVLSEEVAEKYFGKKNAVGQILQLNTGDKFEPFMVSAITKRSPQNSSIKIQMLVPLKFAQSQFNDDQWMNFFLNTFVVLKTNANTKAVEAKFARVFKTEAAEQVREMSEKFGFNDKVEFGLQPLLRIHLSKDFPSDNGLTDASNPMYSYILIGIALFILVIACINFVNLTVAHSLQRAKEIGIRKVVGGQRKQLIGQFLGETFMLTLIAFLFAILLVKVLLPFFNELSNKSLAISYLFDLKLIFGYITLFLLTGFLAGFYPALVLSGFNPIQTLYGRFRFSGKNYLAKGLVVLQFTLATFLIVATMIIYSQFNYLTNFDLGYNDENVAIVNTGEIDRAKLDVFKNELLSDPSIEGVTADQGGRLGTIAHVNDAQEINFDFKHVDENYFPLLKIPVVTGRNFSKDFVSDTAEAAVINQTFAKTAGWKDPVGKQVDFFYMNKKYRVVGVIKDYHYVSLSEKIGAQLFTMNPRYKYRDV
;
A
#
# COMPACT_ATOMS: atom_id res chain seq x y z
N MET A 1 -35.67 14.45 38.70
CA MET A 1 -34.43 13.79 39.13
C MET A 1 -33.25 14.11 38.18
N PHE A 2 -33.35 13.94 36.87
CA PHE A 2 -32.27 14.18 35.88
C PHE A 2 -31.65 15.59 35.95
N LYS A 3 -32.50 16.64 36.03
CA LYS A 3 -32.07 18.04 36.14
C LYS A 3 -31.21 18.34 37.37
N ASN A 4 -31.50 17.64 38.50
CA ASN A 4 -30.72 17.77 39.71
C ASN A 4 -29.39 17.02 39.64
N TYR A 5 -29.34 15.86 38.97
CA TYR A 5 -28.07 15.16 38.73
C TYR A 5 -27.13 15.96 37.84
N LEU A 6 -27.66 16.59 36.78
CA LEU A 6 -26.89 17.46 35.87
C LEU A 6 -26.31 18.67 36.62
N LYS A 7 -27.13 19.36 37.41
CA LYS A 7 -26.70 20.52 38.23
C LYS A 7 -25.64 20.16 39.26
N THR A 8 -25.79 18.99 39.89
CA THR A 8 -24.82 18.48 40.87
C THR A 8 -23.51 18.07 40.22
N ALA A 9 -23.57 17.42 39.04
CA ALA A 9 -22.40 17.04 38.27
C ALA A 9 -21.60 18.28 37.83
N LEU A 10 -22.25 19.29 37.26
CA LEU A 10 -21.60 20.55 36.86
C LEU A 10 -20.93 21.26 38.03
N ARG A 11 -21.62 21.34 39.17
CA ARG A 11 -21.04 21.95 40.38
C ARG A 11 -19.84 21.21 40.91
N ASN A 12 -19.85 19.87 40.86
CA ASN A 12 -18.73 19.04 41.28
C ASN A 12 -17.52 19.20 40.35
N LEU A 13 -17.74 19.30 39.04
CA LEU A 13 -16.71 19.58 38.05
C LEU A 13 -15.95 20.89 38.34
N TRP A 14 -16.71 21.93 38.67
CA TRP A 14 -16.13 23.25 39.03
C TRP A 14 -15.40 23.25 40.36
N ARG A 15 -15.84 22.45 41.33
CA ARG A 15 -15.23 22.36 42.67
C ARG A 15 -13.90 21.58 42.65
N SER A 16 -13.73 20.62 41.75
CA SER A 16 -12.53 19.79 41.61
C SER A 16 -11.88 19.96 40.21
N ARG A 17 -11.53 21.19 39.87
CA ARG A 17 -11.08 21.57 38.52
C ARG A 17 -9.89 20.74 38.01
N THR A 18 -8.84 20.60 38.82
CA THR A 18 -7.63 19.85 38.43
C THR A 18 -7.93 18.37 38.17
N PHE A 19 -8.71 17.73 39.03
CA PHE A 19 -9.14 16.35 38.86
C PHE A 19 -9.97 16.18 37.59
N SER A 20 -10.94 17.06 37.34
CA SER A 20 -11.81 17.02 36.17
C SER A 20 -10.99 17.24 34.89
N LEU A 21 -10.06 18.20 34.88
CA LEU A 21 -9.22 18.53 33.74
C LEU A 21 -8.33 17.33 33.34
N ILE A 22 -7.63 16.71 34.32
CA ILE A 22 -6.76 15.55 34.06
C ILE A 22 -7.57 14.39 33.46
N ASN A 23 -8.77 14.12 34.02
CA ASN A 23 -9.64 13.07 33.50
C ASN A 23 -10.19 13.36 32.11
N ILE A 24 -10.62 14.60 31.85
CA ILE A 24 -11.11 15.03 30.53
C ILE A 24 -10.00 14.91 29.51
N LEU A 25 -8.80 15.43 29.79
CA LEU A 25 -7.66 15.36 28.86
C LEU A 25 -7.24 13.92 28.58
N GLY A 26 -7.10 13.08 29.63
CA GLY A 26 -6.72 11.68 29.47
C GLY A 26 -7.73 10.88 28.62
N LEU A 27 -9.03 11.04 28.90
CA LEU A 27 -10.08 10.39 28.11
C LEU A 27 -10.17 10.98 26.69
N SER A 28 -9.97 12.30 26.53
CA SER A 28 -10.00 12.94 25.21
C SER A 28 -8.91 12.42 24.28
N ILE A 29 -7.70 12.24 24.78
CA ILE A 29 -6.58 11.66 24.03
C ILE A 29 -6.91 10.21 23.65
N GLY A 30 -7.35 9.38 24.62
CA GLY A 30 -7.70 7.99 24.34
C GLY A 30 -8.83 7.84 23.31
N LEU A 31 -9.90 8.62 23.46
CA LEU A 31 -11.01 8.64 22.51
C LEU A 31 -10.60 9.18 21.13
N GLY A 32 -9.78 10.24 21.10
CA GLY A 32 -9.27 10.83 19.86
C GLY A 32 -8.42 9.85 19.07
N CYS A 33 -7.50 9.13 19.71
CA CYS A 33 -6.74 8.06 19.08
C CYS A 33 -7.64 6.96 18.51
N CYS A 34 -8.64 6.50 19.28
CA CYS A 34 -9.60 5.50 18.80
C CYS A 34 -10.39 6.00 17.59
N MET A 35 -10.83 7.27 17.60
CA MET A 35 -11.56 7.85 16.49
C MET A 35 -10.72 7.91 15.22
N LEU A 36 -9.46 8.34 15.29
CA LEU A 36 -8.55 8.38 14.13
C LEU A 36 -8.29 6.98 13.58
N ILE A 37 -8.06 6.00 14.46
CA ILE A 37 -7.81 4.62 14.05
C ILE A 37 -9.07 3.99 13.46
N PHE A 38 -10.27 4.31 13.95
CA PHE A 38 -11.52 3.86 13.34
C PHE A 38 -11.73 4.49 11.96
N LEU A 39 -11.39 5.76 11.77
CA LEU A 39 -11.42 6.41 10.45
C LEU A 39 -10.49 5.69 9.47
N TYR A 40 -9.25 5.47 9.86
CA TYR A 40 -8.26 4.74 9.07
C TYR A 40 -8.74 3.33 8.72
N SER A 41 -9.13 2.54 9.73
CA SER A 41 -9.58 1.17 9.52
C SER A 41 -10.82 1.08 8.63
N LYS A 42 -11.74 2.06 8.73
CA LYS A 42 -12.88 2.15 7.84
C LYS A 42 -12.47 2.43 6.41
N ASP A 43 -11.55 3.35 6.19
CA ASP A 43 -11.01 3.64 4.85
C ASP A 43 -10.42 2.37 4.25
N GLU A 44 -9.54 1.68 4.97
CA GLU A 44 -8.90 0.43 4.55
C GLU A 44 -9.89 -0.66 4.11
N ILE A 45 -10.98 -0.87 4.85
CA ILE A 45 -11.99 -1.89 4.51
C ILE A 45 -13.05 -1.41 3.53
N SER A 46 -13.02 -0.14 3.13
CA SER A 46 -14.01 0.48 2.24
C SER A 46 -13.59 0.52 0.77
N TYR A 47 -12.37 0.06 0.46
CA TYR A 47 -11.85 0.07 -0.91
C TYR A 47 -12.77 -0.62 -1.89
N ASP A 48 -12.94 0.02 -3.04
CA ASP A 48 -13.71 -0.44 -4.22
C ASP A 48 -15.20 -0.77 -3.96
N ARG A 49 -15.73 -0.41 -2.77
CA ARG A 49 -17.14 -0.67 -2.42
C ARG A 49 -18.14 0.21 -3.15
N PHE A 50 -17.69 1.25 -3.82
CA PHE A 50 -18.54 2.17 -4.59
C PHE A 50 -18.95 1.59 -5.95
N HIS A 51 -18.31 0.53 -6.43
CA HIS A 51 -18.70 -0.13 -7.66
C HIS A 51 -20.01 -0.91 -7.50
N GLU A 52 -20.94 -0.74 -8.43
CA GLU A 52 -22.24 -1.43 -8.40
C GLU A 52 -22.11 -2.95 -8.49
N LYS A 53 -21.20 -3.43 -9.34
CA LYS A 53 -20.93 -4.86 -9.55
C LYS A 53 -19.84 -5.44 -8.64
N LYS A 54 -19.45 -4.75 -7.56
CA LYS A 54 -18.31 -5.08 -6.68
C LYS A 54 -18.26 -6.53 -6.20
N ASP A 55 -19.43 -7.13 -5.96
CA ASP A 55 -19.53 -8.50 -5.44
C ASP A 55 -19.38 -9.56 -6.53
N ASN A 56 -19.50 -9.16 -7.81
CA ASN A 56 -19.40 -10.03 -8.98
C ASN A 56 -18.11 -9.82 -9.79
N ILE A 57 -17.30 -8.80 -9.44
CA ILE A 57 -16.02 -8.52 -10.11
C ILE A 57 -14.91 -9.29 -9.41
N TYR A 58 -14.13 -10.02 -10.19
CA TYR A 58 -12.96 -10.76 -9.74
C TYR A 58 -11.77 -10.46 -10.64
N ARG A 59 -10.58 -10.32 -10.05
CA ARG A 59 -9.32 -10.29 -10.79
C ARG A 59 -8.88 -11.72 -11.06
N ILE A 60 -8.46 -12.03 -12.28
CA ILE A 60 -7.77 -13.28 -12.60
C ILE A 60 -6.35 -13.19 -12.06
N THR A 61 -5.93 -14.21 -11.34
CA THR A 61 -4.59 -14.35 -10.78
C THR A 61 -3.93 -15.61 -11.32
N ALA A 62 -2.60 -15.66 -11.27
CA ALA A 62 -1.85 -16.88 -11.59
C ALA A 62 -0.99 -17.32 -10.40
N THR A 63 -0.86 -18.62 -10.23
CA THR A 63 0.06 -19.23 -9.28
C THR A 63 0.99 -20.15 -10.06
N MET A 64 2.29 -19.90 -10.00
CA MET A 64 3.31 -20.74 -10.62
C MET A 64 4.02 -21.51 -9.53
N THR A 65 4.02 -22.84 -9.64
CA THR A 65 4.71 -23.74 -8.72
C THR A 65 5.87 -24.40 -9.44
N ARG A 66 7.08 -24.14 -9.00
CA ARG A 66 8.30 -24.72 -9.54
C ARG A 66 8.48 -26.17 -9.08
N PRO A 67 9.26 -26.98 -9.81
CA PRO A 67 9.56 -28.35 -9.40
C PRO A 67 10.24 -28.47 -8.03
N ASP A 68 10.97 -27.45 -7.60
CA ASP A 68 11.60 -27.35 -6.27
C ASP A 68 10.61 -27.04 -5.13
N GLY A 69 9.31 -26.87 -5.46
CA GLY A 69 8.25 -26.52 -4.52
C GLY A 69 8.12 -25.02 -4.24
N ASN A 70 8.91 -24.17 -4.89
CA ASN A 70 8.80 -22.73 -4.75
C ASN A 70 7.53 -22.22 -5.46
N VAL A 71 6.73 -21.38 -4.77
CA VAL A 71 5.44 -20.88 -5.26
C VAL A 71 5.53 -19.38 -5.50
N MET A 72 5.30 -18.97 -6.74
CA MET A 72 5.17 -17.56 -7.12
C MET A 72 3.71 -17.23 -7.35
N LYS A 73 3.22 -16.19 -6.68
CA LYS A 73 1.85 -15.65 -6.83
C LYS A 73 1.88 -14.38 -7.67
N ILE A 74 1.12 -14.36 -8.74
CA ILE A 74 1.12 -13.30 -9.75
C ILE A 74 -0.28 -12.71 -9.83
N GLY A 75 -0.40 -11.38 -9.63
CA GLY A 75 -1.68 -10.66 -9.70
C GLY A 75 -2.09 -10.32 -11.13
N SER A 76 -1.14 -10.32 -12.06
CA SER A 76 -1.34 -9.97 -13.47
C SER A 76 -1.54 -11.20 -14.36
N THR A 77 -1.96 -10.95 -15.60
CA THR A 77 -2.10 -11.93 -16.68
C THR A 77 -1.55 -11.33 -17.98
N GLY A 78 -1.52 -12.12 -19.06
CA GLY A 78 -1.30 -11.63 -20.42
C GLY A 78 -2.61 -11.21 -21.11
N MET A 79 -2.53 -10.97 -22.41
CA MET A 79 -3.66 -10.56 -23.24
C MET A 79 -4.71 -11.68 -23.42
N MET A 80 -4.29 -12.96 -23.42
CA MET A 80 -5.11 -14.11 -23.84
C MET A 80 -6.17 -14.56 -22.81
N PRO A 81 -5.92 -14.60 -21.49
CA PRO A 81 -6.84 -15.18 -20.52
C PRO A 81 -8.24 -14.52 -20.54
N GLY A 82 -8.34 -13.20 -20.54
CA GLY A 82 -9.61 -12.47 -20.51
C GLY A 82 -10.58 -12.89 -21.63
N PRO A 83 -10.25 -12.64 -22.90
CA PRO A 83 -11.11 -12.97 -24.02
C PRO A 83 -11.37 -14.48 -24.17
N THR A 84 -10.38 -15.32 -23.89
CA THR A 84 -10.51 -16.77 -24.03
C THR A 84 -11.45 -17.35 -22.97
N PHE A 85 -11.27 -16.97 -21.72
CA PHE A 85 -12.16 -17.44 -20.64
C PHE A 85 -13.60 -16.93 -20.83
N LYS A 86 -13.79 -15.67 -21.27
CA LYS A 86 -15.12 -15.14 -21.61
C LYS A 86 -15.79 -15.95 -22.71
N ARG A 87 -15.06 -16.32 -23.75
CA ARG A 87 -15.59 -17.10 -24.87
C ARG A 87 -15.99 -18.52 -24.46
N THR A 88 -15.23 -19.14 -23.55
CA THR A 88 -15.34 -20.58 -23.24
C THR A 88 -16.13 -20.88 -21.97
N ILE A 89 -16.28 -19.92 -21.06
CA ILE A 89 -16.89 -20.13 -19.73
C ILE A 89 -18.18 -19.32 -19.61
N PRO A 90 -19.36 -19.96 -19.66
CA PRO A 90 -20.65 -19.26 -19.70
C PRO A 90 -20.99 -18.46 -18.42
N GLU A 91 -20.33 -18.74 -17.30
CA GLU A 91 -20.50 -18.01 -16.04
C GLU A 91 -19.85 -16.63 -16.05
N ILE A 92 -18.97 -16.34 -17.01
CA ILE A 92 -18.34 -15.02 -17.18
C ILE A 92 -19.24 -14.17 -18.07
N GLU A 93 -19.81 -13.12 -17.52
CA GLU A 93 -20.66 -12.17 -18.26
C GLU A 93 -19.82 -11.21 -19.09
N ASP A 94 -18.71 -10.73 -18.52
CA ASP A 94 -17.84 -9.74 -19.15
C ASP A 94 -16.42 -9.81 -18.61
N PHE A 95 -15.47 -9.16 -19.30
CA PHE A 95 -14.11 -8.98 -18.82
C PHE A 95 -13.59 -7.59 -19.18
N VAL A 96 -12.63 -7.10 -18.40
CA VAL A 96 -11.90 -5.84 -18.64
C VAL A 96 -10.44 -6.03 -18.26
N ARG A 97 -9.55 -5.59 -19.16
CA ARG A 97 -8.11 -5.54 -18.90
C ARG A 97 -7.69 -4.12 -18.56
N VAL A 98 -6.76 -4.01 -17.63
CA VAL A 98 -6.18 -2.74 -17.16
C VAL A 98 -4.67 -2.89 -17.13
N GLN A 99 -3.95 -1.96 -17.76
CA GLN A 99 -2.50 -1.93 -17.76
C GLN A 99 -2.01 -0.52 -17.49
N SER A 100 -0.98 -0.37 -16.65
CA SER A 100 -0.32 0.93 -16.46
C SER A 100 0.39 1.38 -17.73
N ALA A 101 0.33 2.68 -17.96
CA ALA A 101 1.03 3.36 -19.05
C ALA A 101 1.49 4.74 -18.57
N SER A 102 2.42 5.32 -19.31
CA SER A 102 2.83 6.71 -19.17
C SER A 102 3.03 7.31 -20.54
N PHE A 103 2.64 8.56 -20.71
CA PHE A 103 2.81 9.27 -21.97
C PHE A 103 3.43 10.65 -21.72
N ASN A 104 4.40 10.98 -22.54
CA ASN A 104 4.85 12.35 -22.65
C ASN A 104 3.83 13.14 -23.47
N ILE A 105 3.20 14.14 -22.86
CA ILE A 105 2.20 15.00 -23.50
C ILE A 105 2.81 16.34 -23.84
N LYS A 106 2.73 16.74 -25.12
CA LYS A 106 3.23 18.03 -25.59
C LYS A 106 2.18 19.11 -25.41
N GLN A 107 2.55 20.17 -24.68
CA GLN A 107 1.73 21.38 -24.52
C GLN A 107 2.56 22.61 -24.91
N GLY A 108 2.33 23.12 -26.11
CA GLY A 108 3.16 24.18 -26.67
C GLY A 108 4.61 23.76 -26.89
N LYS A 109 5.55 24.33 -26.12
CA LYS A 109 6.98 23.97 -26.15
C LYS A 109 7.37 22.99 -25.05
N GLU A 110 6.52 22.78 -24.07
CA GLU A 110 6.79 21.93 -22.91
C GLU A 110 6.26 20.51 -23.12
N VAL A 111 6.89 19.55 -22.49
CA VAL A 111 6.50 18.15 -22.48
C VAL A 111 6.35 17.70 -21.04
N PHE A 112 5.21 17.10 -20.71
CA PHE A 112 4.89 16.62 -19.37
C PHE A 112 4.67 15.12 -19.39
N ASP A 113 5.27 14.40 -18.45
CA ASP A 113 4.91 13.01 -18.19
C ASP A 113 3.51 12.94 -17.56
N GLN A 114 2.68 12.04 -18.09
CA GLN A 114 1.32 11.83 -17.64
C GLN A 114 1.03 10.35 -17.49
N GLN A 115 0.74 9.95 -16.24
CA GLN A 115 0.32 8.59 -15.94
C GLN A 115 -1.03 8.28 -16.59
N ALA A 116 -1.13 7.10 -17.17
CA ALA A 116 -2.32 6.62 -17.86
C ALA A 116 -2.59 5.15 -17.57
N LEU A 117 -3.77 4.70 -17.94
CA LEU A 117 -4.15 3.29 -17.97
C LEU A 117 -4.64 2.94 -19.36
N TYR A 118 -4.10 1.88 -19.94
CA TYR A 118 -4.74 1.19 -21.05
C TYR A 118 -5.89 0.35 -20.50
N VAL A 119 -7.08 0.51 -21.11
CA VAL A 119 -8.28 -0.21 -20.68
C VAL A 119 -9.11 -0.67 -21.88
N ASP A 120 -9.86 -1.76 -21.71
CA ASP A 120 -10.84 -2.20 -22.72
C ASP A 120 -12.01 -1.20 -22.83
N SER A 121 -12.67 -1.15 -23.99
CA SER A 121 -13.73 -0.17 -24.29
C SER A 121 -14.95 -0.25 -23.36
N ASN A 122 -15.20 -1.41 -22.77
CA ASN A 122 -16.29 -1.66 -21.83
C ASN A 122 -15.94 -1.31 -20.37
N PHE A 123 -14.83 -0.63 -20.10
CA PHE A 123 -14.35 -0.29 -18.75
C PHE A 123 -15.44 0.34 -17.88
N PHE A 124 -16.18 1.32 -18.41
CA PHE A 124 -17.25 2.00 -17.67
C PHE A 124 -18.52 1.16 -17.47
N SER A 125 -18.69 0.06 -18.19
CA SER A 125 -19.79 -0.87 -17.97
C SER A 125 -19.52 -1.83 -16.82
N VAL A 126 -18.24 -2.05 -16.49
CA VAL A 126 -17.79 -2.91 -15.40
C VAL A 126 -17.52 -2.10 -14.14
N PHE A 127 -16.78 -1.00 -14.25
CA PHE A 127 -16.41 -0.15 -13.14
C PHE A 127 -17.25 1.15 -13.10
N SER A 128 -17.83 1.43 -11.93
CA SER A 128 -18.80 2.53 -11.74
C SER A 128 -18.10 3.87 -11.47
N PHE A 129 -17.21 4.30 -12.37
CA PHE A 129 -16.62 5.64 -12.30
C PHE A 129 -17.55 6.66 -12.98
N PRO A 130 -18.02 7.71 -12.27
CA PRO A 130 -18.94 8.67 -12.85
C PRO A 130 -18.20 9.61 -13.84
N LEU A 131 -18.81 9.84 -15.00
CA LEU A 131 -18.37 10.87 -15.94
C LEU A 131 -19.00 12.23 -15.59
N ILE A 132 -18.20 13.29 -15.73
CA ILE A 132 -18.67 14.69 -15.66
C ILE A 132 -19.15 15.14 -17.03
N ALA A 133 -18.46 14.70 -18.10
CA ALA A 133 -18.78 15.03 -19.48
C ALA A 133 -18.41 13.86 -20.40
N GLY A 134 -19.07 13.75 -21.54
CA GLY A 134 -18.90 12.65 -22.50
C GLY A 134 -19.91 11.52 -22.26
N ASN A 135 -19.76 10.42 -23.02
CA ASN A 135 -20.65 9.28 -22.97
C ASN A 135 -19.86 8.00 -22.60
N ALA A 136 -20.21 7.36 -21.49
CA ALA A 136 -19.56 6.16 -20.97
C ALA A 136 -19.52 4.98 -21.95
N LYS A 137 -20.52 4.87 -22.83
CA LYS A 137 -20.64 3.77 -23.81
C LYS A 137 -19.68 3.91 -25.00
N THR A 138 -19.31 5.15 -25.34
CA THR A 138 -18.54 5.43 -26.57
C THR A 138 -17.19 6.09 -26.30
N ALA A 139 -16.90 6.45 -25.05
CA ALA A 139 -15.70 7.20 -24.68
C ALA A 139 -14.37 6.52 -25.09
N LEU A 140 -14.36 5.19 -25.15
CA LEU A 140 -13.17 4.36 -25.41
C LEU A 140 -13.27 3.54 -26.71
N ASP A 141 -14.22 3.86 -27.61
CA ASP A 141 -14.41 3.11 -28.85
C ASP A 141 -13.35 3.44 -29.92
N ASN A 142 -12.98 4.71 -30.03
CA ASN A 142 -11.95 5.15 -30.96
C ASN A 142 -10.57 4.93 -30.33
N MET A 143 -9.67 4.27 -31.05
CA MET A 143 -8.31 3.97 -30.57
C MET A 143 -7.46 5.22 -30.27
N HIS A 144 -7.76 6.36 -30.90
CA HIS A 144 -7.11 7.65 -30.65
C HIS A 144 -7.98 8.56 -29.78
N SER A 145 -8.76 8.00 -28.86
CA SER A 145 -9.48 8.74 -27.83
C SER A 145 -8.78 8.66 -26.48
N VAL A 146 -8.99 9.68 -25.65
CA VAL A 146 -8.56 9.67 -24.25
C VAL A 146 -9.69 10.14 -23.35
N VAL A 147 -9.77 9.52 -22.19
CA VAL A 147 -10.63 9.99 -21.09
C VAL A 147 -9.72 10.58 -20.03
N LEU A 148 -10.00 11.79 -19.58
CA LEU A 148 -9.21 12.48 -18.56
C LEU A 148 -9.94 12.50 -17.21
N SER A 149 -9.20 12.49 -16.11
CA SER A 149 -9.77 12.93 -14.84
C SER A 149 -10.00 14.44 -14.83
N GLU A 150 -10.90 14.91 -13.98
CA GLU A 150 -11.18 16.33 -13.77
C GLU A 150 -9.89 17.13 -13.53
N GLU A 151 -8.99 16.61 -12.69
CA GLU A 151 -7.70 17.24 -12.35
C GLU A 151 -6.78 17.37 -13.57
N VAL A 152 -6.68 16.31 -14.38
CA VAL A 152 -5.85 16.31 -15.58
C VAL A 152 -6.47 17.18 -16.67
N ALA A 153 -7.79 17.20 -16.80
CA ALA A 153 -8.47 18.09 -17.72
C ALA A 153 -8.24 19.57 -17.33
N GLU A 154 -8.28 19.91 -16.04
CA GLU A 154 -7.98 21.26 -15.56
C GLU A 154 -6.50 21.63 -15.77
N LYS A 155 -5.57 20.69 -15.55
CA LYS A 155 -4.13 20.87 -15.78
C LYS A 155 -3.82 21.29 -17.23
N TYR A 156 -4.42 20.62 -18.22
CA TYR A 156 -4.09 20.88 -19.63
C TYR A 156 -4.97 21.93 -20.30
N PHE A 157 -6.22 22.08 -19.89
CA PHE A 157 -7.20 22.94 -20.58
C PHE A 157 -7.75 24.06 -19.67
N GLY A 158 -7.38 24.07 -18.39
CA GLY A 158 -7.91 25.03 -17.44
C GLY A 158 -9.43 24.89 -17.28
N LYS A 159 -10.14 26.00 -17.25
CA LYS A 159 -11.62 26.03 -17.11
C LYS A 159 -12.39 25.82 -18.42
N LYS A 160 -11.70 25.57 -19.53
CA LYS A 160 -12.34 25.34 -20.85
C LYS A 160 -12.91 23.93 -20.91
N ASN A 161 -13.95 23.76 -21.74
CA ASN A 161 -14.44 22.41 -22.02
C ASN A 161 -13.35 21.59 -22.73
N ALA A 162 -12.85 20.54 -22.07
CA ALA A 162 -11.80 19.70 -22.63
C ALA A 162 -12.33 18.65 -23.61
N VAL A 163 -13.62 18.27 -23.55
CA VAL A 163 -14.20 17.28 -24.48
C VAL A 163 -14.18 17.81 -25.91
N GLY A 164 -13.65 17.00 -26.82
CA GLY A 164 -13.42 17.36 -28.23
C GLY A 164 -12.08 18.04 -28.51
N GLN A 165 -11.33 18.43 -27.48
CA GLN A 165 -9.98 18.96 -27.64
C GLN A 165 -8.97 17.84 -27.95
N ILE A 166 -7.81 18.22 -28.51
CA ILE A 166 -6.77 17.29 -28.91
C ILE A 166 -5.56 17.43 -28.00
N LEU A 167 -5.04 16.30 -27.52
CA LEU A 167 -3.76 16.17 -26.85
C LEU A 167 -2.76 15.48 -27.79
N GLN A 168 -1.51 15.94 -27.79
CA GLN A 168 -0.41 15.32 -28.51
C GLN A 168 0.34 14.37 -27.58
N LEU A 169 0.13 13.05 -27.74
CA LEU A 169 0.78 12.01 -26.95
C LEU A 169 1.99 11.46 -27.71
N ASN A 170 3.11 11.32 -27.02
CA ASN A 170 4.27 10.60 -27.57
C ASN A 170 3.98 9.09 -27.52
N THR A 171 3.96 8.47 -28.70
CA THR A 171 3.67 7.03 -28.87
C THR A 171 4.93 6.21 -29.20
N GLY A 172 6.10 6.75 -28.87
CA GLY A 172 7.42 6.20 -29.14
C GLY A 172 8.25 7.18 -29.99
N ASP A 173 8.21 7.07 -31.31
CA ASP A 173 9.04 7.90 -32.19
C ASP A 173 8.39 9.25 -32.56
N LYS A 174 7.09 9.42 -32.34
CA LYS A 174 6.32 10.61 -32.77
C LYS A 174 5.24 11.01 -31.81
N PHE A 175 4.81 12.27 -31.88
CA PHE A 175 3.63 12.76 -31.23
C PHE A 175 2.41 12.51 -32.12
N GLU A 176 1.39 11.83 -31.57
CA GLU A 176 0.13 11.55 -32.25
C GLU A 176 -1.04 12.28 -31.57
N PRO A 177 -2.03 12.76 -32.37
CA PRO A 177 -3.19 13.45 -31.83
C PRO A 177 -4.19 12.45 -31.23
N PHE A 178 -4.58 12.69 -29.98
CA PHE A 178 -5.65 11.99 -29.30
C PHE A 178 -6.76 12.95 -28.92
N MET A 179 -8.00 12.59 -29.21
CA MET A 179 -9.17 13.41 -28.88
C MET A 179 -9.69 13.08 -27.49
N VAL A 180 -9.91 14.10 -26.67
CA VAL A 180 -10.56 13.95 -25.37
C VAL A 180 -12.04 13.62 -25.59
N SER A 181 -12.44 12.40 -25.26
CA SER A 181 -13.79 11.86 -25.50
C SER A 181 -14.71 12.01 -24.29
N ALA A 182 -14.14 12.04 -23.08
CA ALA A 182 -14.90 12.19 -21.84
C ALA A 182 -14.01 12.70 -20.69
N ILE A 183 -14.67 13.17 -19.62
CA ILE A 183 -14.02 13.59 -18.37
C ILE A 183 -14.64 12.79 -17.23
N THR A 184 -13.81 12.07 -16.45
CA THR A 184 -14.26 11.40 -15.24
C THR A 184 -14.16 12.34 -14.04
N LYS A 185 -15.02 12.12 -13.06
CA LYS A 185 -14.84 12.68 -11.72
C LYS A 185 -13.53 12.12 -11.11
N ARG A 186 -12.91 12.88 -10.20
CA ARG A 186 -11.76 12.37 -9.44
C ARG A 186 -12.05 10.99 -8.84
N SER A 187 -11.11 10.06 -8.99
CA SER A 187 -11.23 8.72 -8.39
C SER A 187 -11.36 8.84 -6.87
N PRO A 188 -12.26 8.06 -6.24
CA PRO A 188 -12.34 8.01 -4.78
C PRO A 188 -10.99 7.66 -4.16
N GLN A 189 -10.73 8.19 -2.95
CA GLN A 189 -9.51 7.88 -2.20
C GLN A 189 -9.35 6.36 -2.00
N ASN A 190 -10.44 5.68 -1.67
CA ASN A 190 -10.53 4.25 -1.42
C ASN A 190 -10.84 3.45 -2.71
N SER A 191 -10.11 3.72 -3.78
CA SER A 191 -10.16 2.96 -5.02
C SER A 191 -8.79 2.36 -5.34
N SER A 192 -8.75 1.08 -5.66
CA SER A 192 -7.53 0.40 -6.13
C SER A 192 -7.14 0.82 -7.55
N ILE A 193 -8.06 1.37 -8.34
CA ILE A 193 -7.82 1.94 -9.66
C ILE A 193 -7.92 3.46 -9.56
N LYS A 194 -6.81 4.16 -9.86
CA LYS A 194 -6.75 5.63 -9.89
C LYS A 194 -6.69 6.10 -11.33
N ILE A 195 -7.72 6.80 -11.76
CA ILE A 195 -7.80 7.33 -13.12
C ILE A 195 -7.19 8.73 -13.13
N GLN A 196 -6.10 8.88 -13.88
CA GLN A 196 -5.61 10.18 -14.34
C GLN A 196 -5.96 10.34 -15.82
N MET A 197 -5.59 9.37 -16.65
CA MET A 197 -5.91 9.31 -18.07
C MET A 197 -6.20 7.86 -18.45
N LEU A 198 -7.24 7.62 -19.26
CA LEU A 198 -7.51 6.33 -19.87
C LEU A 198 -7.28 6.40 -21.38
N VAL A 199 -6.61 5.37 -21.88
CA VAL A 199 -6.37 5.16 -23.32
C VAL A 199 -6.92 3.79 -23.69
N PRO A 200 -7.60 3.63 -24.84
CA PRO A 200 -8.09 2.33 -25.26
C PRO A 200 -6.96 1.30 -25.42
N LEU A 201 -7.13 0.11 -24.82
CA LEU A 201 -6.16 -0.98 -24.94
C LEU A 201 -5.95 -1.43 -26.39
N LYS A 202 -6.94 -1.21 -27.28
CA LYS A 202 -6.82 -1.43 -28.72
C LYS A 202 -5.65 -0.65 -29.34
N PHE A 203 -5.32 0.53 -28.81
CA PHE A 203 -4.15 1.29 -29.26
C PHE A 203 -2.86 0.54 -28.90
N ALA A 204 -2.69 0.08 -27.66
CA ALA A 204 -1.53 -0.72 -27.29
C ALA A 204 -1.43 -2.01 -28.11
N GLN A 205 -2.54 -2.69 -28.36
CA GLN A 205 -2.57 -3.90 -29.19
C GLN A 205 -2.18 -3.65 -30.65
N SER A 206 -2.43 -2.45 -31.19
CA SER A 206 -1.97 -2.10 -32.56
C SER A 206 -0.45 -1.93 -32.65
N GLN A 207 0.21 -1.58 -31.55
CA GLN A 207 1.66 -1.42 -31.46
C GLN A 207 2.35 -2.74 -31.08
N PHE A 208 1.75 -3.48 -30.16
CA PHE A 208 2.27 -4.74 -29.66
C PHE A 208 1.11 -5.72 -29.41
N ASN A 209 1.00 -6.73 -30.26
CA ASN A 209 0.04 -7.80 -30.10
C ASN A 209 0.74 -8.99 -29.40
N ASP A 210 0.24 -9.36 -28.22
CA ASP A 210 0.73 -10.49 -27.45
C ASP A 210 -0.31 -11.63 -27.43
N ASP A 211 0.07 -12.76 -27.97
CA ASP A 211 -0.72 -13.99 -28.01
C ASP A 211 -0.23 -15.05 -27.01
N GLN A 212 0.71 -14.67 -26.14
CA GLN A 212 1.33 -15.57 -25.19
C GLN A 212 0.52 -15.71 -23.90
N TRP A 213 0.32 -16.95 -23.47
CA TRP A 213 -0.36 -17.26 -22.20
C TRP A 213 0.51 -17.01 -20.97
N MET A 214 1.84 -17.06 -21.14
CA MET A 214 2.80 -17.00 -20.06
C MET A 214 3.41 -15.60 -19.84
N ASN A 215 2.92 -14.59 -20.53
CA ASN A 215 3.26 -13.20 -20.28
C ASN A 215 2.32 -12.63 -19.21
N PHE A 216 2.86 -11.92 -18.23
CA PHE A 216 2.10 -11.38 -17.08
C PHE A 216 2.41 -9.89 -16.93
N PHE A 217 1.61 -9.02 -17.56
CA PHE A 217 1.89 -7.59 -17.59
C PHE A 217 0.66 -6.67 -17.50
N LEU A 218 -0.54 -7.23 -17.35
CA LEU A 218 -1.77 -6.47 -17.17
C LEU A 218 -2.73 -7.16 -16.20
N ASN A 219 -3.63 -6.39 -15.61
CA ASN A 219 -4.68 -6.95 -14.77
C ASN A 219 -5.92 -7.29 -15.61
N THR A 220 -6.40 -8.51 -15.51
CA THR A 220 -7.68 -8.93 -16.12
C THR A 220 -8.73 -9.10 -15.04
N PHE A 221 -9.82 -8.36 -15.18
CA PHE A 221 -11.00 -8.49 -14.35
C PHE A 221 -12.10 -9.21 -15.13
N VAL A 222 -12.84 -10.07 -14.44
CA VAL A 222 -14.02 -10.74 -14.98
C VAL A 222 -15.22 -10.41 -14.12
N VAL A 223 -16.37 -10.28 -14.78
CA VAL A 223 -17.67 -10.16 -14.12
C VAL A 223 -18.35 -11.52 -14.17
N LEU A 224 -18.57 -12.13 -13.03
CA LEU A 224 -19.28 -13.39 -12.94
C LEU A 224 -20.78 -13.16 -12.81
N LYS A 225 -21.57 -14.11 -13.33
CA LYS A 225 -23.01 -14.17 -13.09
C LYS A 225 -23.32 -14.26 -11.61
N THR A 226 -24.42 -13.67 -11.20
CA THR A 226 -24.89 -13.76 -9.81
C THR A 226 -24.99 -15.22 -9.39
N ASN A 227 -24.45 -15.55 -8.21
CA ASN A 227 -24.38 -16.90 -7.65
C ASN A 227 -23.50 -17.91 -8.40
N ALA A 228 -22.61 -17.47 -9.28
CA ALA A 228 -21.61 -18.36 -9.89
C ALA A 228 -20.70 -18.97 -8.81
N ASN A 229 -20.44 -20.27 -8.92
CA ASN A 229 -19.52 -20.95 -8.03
C ASN A 229 -18.07 -20.68 -8.49
N THR A 230 -17.34 -19.87 -7.76
CA THR A 230 -15.97 -19.46 -8.10
C THR A 230 -15.03 -20.65 -8.24
N LYS A 231 -15.10 -21.67 -7.36
CA LYS A 231 -14.28 -22.88 -7.48
C LYS A 231 -14.56 -23.69 -8.74
N ALA A 232 -15.82 -23.72 -9.16
CA ALA A 232 -16.17 -24.38 -10.43
C ALA A 232 -15.64 -23.60 -11.64
N VAL A 233 -15.62 -22.27 -11.57
CA VAL A 233 -15.03 -21.41 -12.62
C VAL A 233 -13.51 -21.61 -12.67
N GLU A 234 -12.81 -21.63 -11.53
CA GLU A 234 -11.37 -21.91 -11.45
C GLU A 234 -11.01 -23.28 -12.02
N ALA A 235 -11.82 -24.30 -11.74
CA ALA A 235 -11.62 -25.63 -12.35
C ALA A 235 -11.78 -25.61 -13.88
N LYS A 236 -12.65 -24.71 -14.41
CA LYS A 236 -12.76 -24.50 -15.86
C LYS A 236 -11.57 -23.74 -16.42
N PHE A 237 -10.99 -22.77 -15.71
CA PHE A 237 -9.76 -22.11 -16.11
C PHE A 237 -8.65 -23.14 -16.36
N ALA A 238 -8.45 -24.08 -15.43
CA ALA A 238 -7.45 -25.12 -15.58
C ALA A 238 -7.65 -25.98 -16.85
N ARG A 239 -8.90 -26.31 -17.17
CA ARG A 239 -9.22 -27.08 -18.40
C ARG A 239 -8.94 -26.27 -19.66
N VAL A 240 -9.39 -25.02 -19.70
CA VAL A 240 -9.21 -24.12 -20.85
C VAL A 240 -7.73 -23.87 -21.07
N PHE A 241 -6.95 -23.55 -20.02
CA PHE A 241 -5.53 -23.36 -20.10
C PHE A 241 -4.80 -24.60 -20.64
N LYS A 242 -5.13 -25.78 -20.11
CA LYS A 242 -4.56 -27.06 -20.58
C LYS A 242 -4.79 -27.31 -22.07
N THR A 243 -5.92 -26.82 -22.63
CA THR A 243 -6.26 -27.01 -24.05
C THR A 243 -5.68 -25.91 -24.93
N GLU A 244 -5.93 -24.65 -24.58
CA GLU A 244 -5.62 -23.47 -25.42
C GLU A 244 -4.12 -23.09 -25.35
N ALA A 245 -3.43 -23.36 -24.22
CA ALA A 245 -2.02 -23.04 -24.04
C ALA A 245 -1.09 -24.26 -24.28
N ALA A 246 -1.63 -25.44 -24.63
CA ALA A 246 -0.87 -26.69 -24.69
C ALA A 246 0.40 -26.60 -25.55
N GLU A 247 0.30 -26.00 -26.73
CA GLU A 247 1.41 -25.87 -27.67
C GLU A 247 2.48 -24.92 -27.14
N GLN A 248 2.09 -23.77 -26.61
CA GLN A 248 3.03 -22.81 -26.04
C GLN A 248 3.76 -23.36 -24.82
N VAL A 249 3.04 -24.07 -23.93
CA VAL A 249 3.66 -24.72 -22.77
C VAL A 249 4.66 -25.80 -23.21
N ARG A 250 4.30 -26.59 -24.25
CA ARG A 250 5.21 -27.60 -24.81
C ARG A 250 6.46 -26.93 -25.41
N GLU A 251 6.30 -25.88 -26.22
CA GLU A 251 7.44 -25.17 -26.80
C GLU A 251 8.34 -24.54 -25.73
N MET A 252 7.75 -23.97 -24.66
CA MET A 252 8.52 -23.44 -23.53
C MET A 252 9.27 -24.53 -22.79
N SER A 253 8.65 -25.71 -22.61
CA SER A 253 9.30 -26.86 -21.99
C SER A 253 10.47 -27.37 -22.84
N GLU A 254 10.28 -27.50 -24.16
CA GLU A 254 11.30 -28.00 -25.09
C GLU A 254 12.46 -27.00 -25.29
N LYS A 255 12.15 -25.69 -25.42
CA LYS A 255 13.15 -24.64 -25.72
C LYS A 255 13.85 -24.11 -24.48
N PHE A 256 13.15 -24.03 -23.34
CA PHE A 256 13.61 -23.33 -22.13
C PHE A 256 13.60 -24.18 -20.87
N GLY A 257 13.28 -25.48 -20.97
CA GLY A 257 13.18 -26.36 -19.79
C GLY A 257 12.05 -26.00 -18.84
N PHE A 258 11.04 -25.24 -19.27
CA PHE A 258 9.94 -24.78 -18.43
C PHE A 258 9.09 -25.97 -17.95
N ASN A 259 9.09 -26.22 -16.64
CA ASN A 259 8.36 -27.31 -16.01
C ASN A 259 7.48 -26.83 -14.84
N ASP A 260 7.21 -25.53 -14.75
CA ASP A 260 6.39 -24.95 -13.70
C ASP A 260 4.92 -25.29 -13.91
N LYS A 261 4.23 -25.61 -12.83
CA LYS A 261 2.77 -25.78 -12.84
C LYS A 261 2.12 -24.41 -12.73
N VAL A 262 1.32 -24.03 -13.72
CA VAL A 262 0.58 -22.77 -13.75
C VAL A 262 -0.90 -23.01 -13.47
N GLU A 263 -1.44 -22.30 -12.50
CA GLU A 263 -2.85 -22.35 -12.11
C GLU A 263 -3.44 -20.95 -12.08
N PHE A 264 -4.54 -20.74 -12.81
CA PHE A 264 -5.30 -19.48 -12.76
C PHE A 264 -6.37 -19.55 -11.68
N GLY A 265 -6.52 -18.46 -10.93
CA GLY A 265 -7.48 -18.31 -9.84
C GLY A 265 -8.30 -17.02 -9.94
N LEU A 266 -9.21 -16.84 -9.00
CA LEU A 266 -10.10 -15.68 -8.88
C LEU A 266 -9.88 -14.96 -7.55
N GLN A 267 -9.53 -13.69 -7.61
CA GLN A 267 -9.45 -12.82 -6.44
C GLN A 267 -10.60 -11.82 -6.46
N PRO A 268 -11.50 -11.80 -5.45
CA PRO A 268 -12.56 -10.80 -5.38
C PRO A 268 -12.02 -9.38 -5.38
N LEU A 269 -12.66 -8.45 -6.10
CA LEU A 269 -12.28 -7.03 -6.17
C LEU A 269 -12.06 -6.43 -4.77
N LEU A 270 -13.00 -6.66 -3.85
CA LEU A 270 -12.96 -6.14 -2.48
C LEU A 270 -11.81 -6.68 -1.61
N ARG A 271 -11.05 -7.67 -2.10
CA ARG A 271 -9.91 -8.25 -1.39
C ARG A 271 -8.56 -7.84 -2.00
N ILE A 272 -8.55 -7.06 -3.07
CA ILE A 272 -7.30 -6.69 -3.76
C ILE A 272 -6.46 -5.78 -2.87
N HIS A 273 -7.05 -4.71 -2.36
CA HIS A 273 -6.37 -3.72 -1.51
C HIS A 273 -5.69 -4.33 -0.28
N LEU A 274 -6.39 -5.23 0.42
CA LEU A 274 -5.89 -5.89 1.65
C LEU A 274 -5.29 -7.28 1.38
N SER A 275 -4.70 -7.51 0.21
CA SER A 275 -4.07 -8.77 -0.14
C SER A 275 -2.57 -8.76 0.14
N LYS A 276 -2.09 -9.85 0.77
CA LYS A 276 -0.66 -10.15 0.89
C LYS A 276 -0.19 -11.15 -0.16
N ASP A 277 -1.14 -11.85 -0.78
CA ASP A 277 -0.85 -13.01 -1.59
C ASP A 277 -0.47 -12.63 -3.03
N PHE A 278 -1.18 -11.65 -3.58
CA PHE A 278 -1.00 -11.25 -4.97
C PHE A 278 -0.60 -9.77 -5.05
N PRO A 279 0.49 -9.43 -5.75
CA PRO A 279 0.90 -8.05 -5.97
C PRO A 279 -0.22 -7.19 -6.59
N SER A 280 -0.27 -5.93 -6.21
CA SER A 280 -1.12 -4.91 -6.84
C SER A 280 -0.21 -3.97 -7.63
N ASP A 281 -0.03 -4.28 -8.89
CA ASP A 281 0.82 -3.60 -9.86
C ASP A 281 0.04 -3.37 -11.18
N ASN A 282 0.71 -2.89 -12.20
CA ASN A 282 0.15 -2.73 -13.55
C ASN A 282 -1.18 -1.96 -13.60
N GLY A 283 -1.27 -0.85 -12.88
CA GLY A 283 -2.45 0.03 -12.86
C GLY A 283 -3.33 -0.13 -11.62
N LEU A 284 -2.96 -1.04 -10.72
CA LEU A 284 -3.51 -1.08 -9.37
C LEU A 284 -2.55 -0.39 -8.39
N THR A 285 -3.11 0.34 -7.45
CA THR A 285 -2.38 1.13 -6.46
C THR A 285 -2.86 0.86 -5.05
N ASP A 286 -2.13 1.42 -4.08
CA ASP A 286 -2.53 1.50 -2.67
C ASP A 286 -2.72 0.14 -1.98
N ALA A 287 -2.01 -0.91 -2.39
CA ALA A 287 -2.04 -2.18 -1.68
C ALA A 287 -1.59 -2.02 -0.22
N SER A 288 -2.31 -2.62 0.69
CA SER A 288 -2.06 -2.53 2.13
C SER A 288 -2.09 -3.91 2.80
N ASN A 289 -1.39 -3.99 3.92
CA ASN A 289 -1.39 -5.20 4.72
C ASN A 289 -2.43 -5.10 5.84
N PRO A 290 -3.44 -6.00 5.91
CA PRO A 290 -4.47 -5.96 6.93
C PRO A 290 -3.90 -6.03 8.37
N MET A 291 -2.68 -6.56 8.54
CA MET A 291 -2.01 -6.61 9.84
C MET A 291 -1.82 -5.21 10.45
N TYR A 292 -1.58 -4.19 9.62
CA TYR A 292 -1.43 -2.81 10.10
C TYR A 292 -2.71 -2.31 10.78
N SER A 293 -3.87 -2.56 10.17
CA SER A 293 -5.16 -2.22 10.77
C SER A 293 -5.40 -2.95 12.10
N TYR A 294 -5.06 -4.24 12.20
CA TYR A 294 -5.20 -5.00 13.44
C TYR A 294 -4.26 -4.50 14.55
N ILE A 295 -3.01 -4.18 14.21
CA ILE A 295 -2.03 -3.60 15.15
C ILE A 295 -2.54 -2.25 15.66
N LEU A 296 -2.99 -1.37 14.77
CA LEU A 296 -3.51 -0.05 15.13
C LEU A 296 -4.74 -0.16 16.03
N ILE A 297 -5.68 -1.07 15.73
CA ILE A 297 -6.85 -1.32 16.58
C ILE A 297 -6.41 -1.83 17.98
N GLY A 298 -5.43 -2.71 18.04
CA GLY A 298 -4.84 -3.17 19.30
C GLY A 298 -4.23 -2.04 20.13
N ILE A 299 -3.47 -1.16 19.48
CA ILE A 299 -2.88 0.04 20.11
C ILE A 299 -3.98 0.97 20.63
N ALA A 300 -5.01 1.24 19.80
CA ALA A 300 -6.15 2.07 20.22
C ALA A 300 -6.83 1.52 21.46
N LEU A 301 -7.06 0.19 21.50
CA LEU A 301 -7.65 -0.47 22.64
C LEU A 301 -6.77 -0.32 23.90
N PHE A 302 -5.45 -0.49 23.79
CA PHE A 302 -4.53 -0.31 24.91
C PHE A 302 -4.55 1.13 25.43
N ILE A 303 -4.49 2.13 24.55
CA ILE A 303 -4.56 3.54 24.94
C ILE A 303 -5.88 3.83 25.66
N LEU A 304 -7.01 3.34 25.14
CA LEU A 304 -8.32 3.53 25.77
C LEU A 304 -8.41 2.86 27.15
N VAL A 305 -7.90 1.63 27.26
CA VAL A 305 -7.86 0.90 28.55
C VAL A 305 -7.00 1.66 29.56
N ILE A 306 -5.82 2.15 29.16
CA ILE A 306 -4.95 2.98 30.03
C ILE A 306 -5.70 4.25 30.48
N ALA A 307 -6.39 4.93 29.56
CA ALA A 307 -7.16 6.13 29.89
C ALA A 307 -8.30 5.83 30.87
N CYS A 308 -9.05 4.73 30.65
CA CYS A 308 -10.11 4.29 31.56
C CYS A 308 -9.56 3.90 32.94
N ILE A 309 -8.46 3.15 33.02
CA ILE A 309 -7.81 2.76 34.28
C ILE A 309 -7.34 4.01 35.03
N ASN A 310 -6.72 4.96 34.36
CA ASN A 310 -6.31 6.23 34.96
C ASN A 310 -7.51 6.98 35.55
N PHE A 311 -8.61 7.09 34.78
CA PHE A 311 -9.85 7.69 35.27
C PHE A 311 -10.39 6.96 36.52
N VAL A 312 -10.43 5.62 36.50
CA VAL A 312 -10.88 4.79 37.63
C VAL A 312 -10.02 5.05 38.87
N ASN A 313 -8.69 5.00 38.72
CA ASN A 313 -7.75 5.18 39.84
C ASN A 313 -7.89 6.58 40.46
N LEU A 314 -7.93 7.62 39.63
CA LEU A 314 -8.11 9.00 40.09
C LEU A 314 -9.48 9.20 40.76
N THR A 315 -10.55 8.61 40.19
CA THR A 315 -11.90 8.70 40.77
C THR A 315 -12.00 8.01 42.10
N VAL A 316 -11.42 6.82 42.25
CA VAL A 316 -11.39 6.07 43.54
C VAL A 316 -10.55 6.83 44.57
N ALA A 317 -9.39 7.38 44.21
CA ALA A 317 -8.56 8.18 45.12
C ALA A 317 -9.29 9.44 45.60
N HIS A 318 -9.96 10.17 44.71
CA HIS A 318 -10.76 11.37 45.02
C HIS A 318 -12.03 11.04 45.85
N SER A 319 -12.50 9.80 45.76
CA SER A 319 -13.71 9.34 46.44
C SER A 319 -13.61 9.38 47.98
N LEU A 320 -12.40 9.27 48.52
CA LEU A 320 -12.15 9.39 49.97
C LEU A 320 -12.56 10.76 50.51
N GLN A 321 -12.37 11.82 49.71
CA GLN A 321 -12.79 13.17 50.09
C GLN A 321 -14.33 13.34 50.08
N ARG A 322 -15.04 12.50 49.31
CA ARG A 322 -16.51 12.50 49.22
C ARG A 322 -17.20 11.48 50.12
N ALA A 323 -16.43 10.69 50.86
CA ALA A 323 -16.97 9.63 51.72
C ALA A 323 -17.97 10.14 52.76
N LYS A 324 -17.69 11.31 53.37
CA LYS A 324 -18.61 11.95 54.33
C LYS A 324 -19.95 12.35 53.67
N GLU A 325 -19.92 12.90 52.49
CA GLU A 325 -21.12 13.27 51.72
C GLU A 325 -21.99 12.05 51.42
N ILE A 326 -21.35 10.95 50.98
CA ILE A 326 -22.03 9.67 50.71
C ILE A 326 -22.64 9.08 51.99
N GLY A 327 -21.89 9.15 53.08
CA GLY A 327 -22.37 8.70 54.42
C GLY A 327 -23.62 9.44 54.83
N ILE A 328 -23.64 10.78 54.77
CA ILE A 328 -24.79 11.62 55.12
C ILE A 328 -26.00 11.26 54.22
N ARG A 329 -25.83 11.12 52.92
CA ARG A 329 -26.93 10.78 52.01
C ARG A 329 -27.54 9.41 52.33
N LYS A 330 -26.74 8.42 52.71
CA LYS A 330 -27.26 7.11 53.12
C LYS A 330 -28.02 7.17 54.44
N VAL A 331 -27.57 7.98 55.41
CA VAL A 331 -28.27 8.17 56.70
C VAL A 331 -29.63 8.85 56.49
N VAL A 332 -29.73 9.78 55.54
CA VAL A 332 -30.99 10.48 55.19
C VAL A 332 -31.89 9.61 54.27
N GLY A 333 -31.57 8.32 54.05
CA GLY A 333 -32.42 7.38 53.33
C GLY A 333 -32.07 7.16 51.85
N GLY A 334 -30.92 7.63 51.36
CA GLY A 334 -30.47 7.42 49.96
C GLY A 334 -30.17 5.94 49.67
N GLN A 335 -30.84 5.39 48.67
CA GLN A 335 -30.66 4.00 48.25
C GLN A 335 -29.35 3.82 47.45
N ARG A 336 -28.73 2.62 47.58
CA ARG A 336 -27.50 2.26 46.84
C ARG A 336 -27.64 2.39 45.33
N LYS A 337 -28.78 1.98 44.76
CA LYS A 337 -29.06 2.10 43.32
C LYS A 337 -29.07 3.57 42.83
N GLN A 338 -29.59 4.50 43.65
CA GLN A 338 -29.61 5.93 43.33
C GLN A 338 -28.21 6.52 43.32
N LEU A 339 -27.32 6.09 44.24
CA LEU A 339 -25.91 6.53 44.25
C LEU A 339 -25.14 5.98 43.06
N ILE A 340 -25.35 4.73 42.66
CA ILE A 340 -24.75 4.14 41.45
C ILE A 340 -25.18 4.94 40.23
N GLY A 341 -26.48 5.19 40.06
CA GLY A 341 -27.00 5.99 38.94
C GLY A 341 -26.44 7.41 38.90
N GLN A 342 -26.26 8.05 40.06
CA GLN A 342 -25.66 9.37 40.16
C GLN A 342 -24.19 9.35 39.72
N PHE A 343 -23.37 8.42 40.25
CA PHE A 343 -21.95 8.33 39.89
C PHE A 343 -21.73 7.97 38.41
N LEU A 344 -22.54 7.04 37.90
CA LEU A 344 -22.54 6.76 36.47
C LEU A 344 -22.91 7.99 35.64
N GLY A 345 -23.94 8.73 36.03
CA GLY A 345 -24.34 9.98 35.38
C GLY A 345 -23.24 11.04 35.39
N GLU A 346 -22.53 11.21 36.54
CA GLU A 346 -21.38 12.10 36.64
C GLU A 346 -20.24 11.66 35.67
N THR A 347 -19.96 10.36 35.61
CA THR A 347 -18.94 9.81 34.69
C THR A 347 -19.33 9.98 33.24
N PHE A 348 -20.57 9.66 32.86
CA PHE A 348 -21.04 9.87 31.50
C PHE A 348 -20.98 11.33 31.08
N MET A 349 -21.22 12.26 31.99
CA MET A 349 -21.09 13.71 31.68
C MET A 349 -19.62 14.11 31.44
N LEU A 350 -18.69 13.61 32.28
CA LEU A 350 -17.24 13.81 32.06
C LEU A 350 -16.79 13.20 30.73
N THR A 351 -17.24 11.98 30.44
CA THR A 351 -16.93 11.29 29.19
C THR A 351 -17.53 12.04 27.98
N LEU A 352 -18.72 12.65 28.12
CA LEU A 352 -19.32 13.45 27.04
C LEU A 352 -18.47 14.69 26.74
N ILE A 353 -18.02 15.39 27.79
CA ILE A 353 -17.13 16.55 27.62
C ILE A 353 -15.81 16.09 26.97
N ALA A 354 -15.23 15.00 27.44
CA ALA A 354 -14.02 14.43 26.88
C ALA A 354 -14.21 14.02 25.40
N PHE A 355 -15.38 13.48 25.06
CA PHE A 355 -15.72 13.08 23.70
C PHE A 355 -15.82 14.29 22.75
N LEU A 356 -16.41 15.40 23.20
CA LEU A 356 -16.44 16.64 22.42
C LEU A 356 -15.04 17.21 22.20
N PHE A 357 -14.19 17.19 23.23
CA PHE A 357 -12.78 17.55 23.10
C PHE A 357 -12.01 16.58 22.20
N ALA A 358 -12.32 15.28 22.22
CA ALA A 358 -11.74 14.30 21.32
C ALA A 358 -12.06 14.61 19.85
N ILE A 359 -13.30 14.99 19.53
CA ILE A 359 -13.69 15.42 18.17
C ILE A 359 -12.88 16.64 17.74
N LEU A 360 -12.72 17.64 18.63
CA LEU A 360 -11.90 18.81 18.33
C LEU A 360 -10.42 18.41 18.10
N LEU A 361 -9.89 17.54 18.93
CA LEU A 361 -8.52 17.02 18.81
C LEU A 361 -8.33 16.28 17.50
N VAL A 362 -9.27 15.41 17.11
CA VAL A 362 -9.27 14.71 15.82
C VAL A 362 -9.23 15.72 14.67
N LYS A 363 -10.06 16.77 14.72
CA LYS A 363 -10.07 17.82 13.67
C LYS A 363 -8.72 18.50 13.51
N VAL A 364 -8.04 18.79 14.61
CA VAL A 364 -6.71 19.45 14.61
C VAL A 364 -5.61 18.49 14.13
N LEU A 365 -5.65 17.25 14.56
CA LEU A 365 -4.61 16.25 14.23
C LEU A 365 -4.81 15.58 12.87
N LEU A 366 -6.00 15.64 12.28
CA LEU A 366 -6.31 14.93 11.04
C LEU A 366 -5.39 15.29 9.86
N PRO A 367 -5.01 16.56 9.60
CA PRO A 367 -4.05 16.86 8.53
C PRO A 367 -2.70 16.19 8.72
N PHE A 368 -2.15 16.25 9.94
CA PHE A 368 -0.89 15.59 10.29
C PHE A 368 -0.99 14.06 10.20
N PHE A 369 -2.11 13.49 10.64
CA PHE A 369 -2.37 12.05 10.51
C PHE A 369 -2.47 11.61 9.04
N ASN A 370 -3.10 12.42 8.18
CA ASN A 370 -3.17 12.17 6.74
C ASN A 370 -1.78 12.14 6.09
N GLU A 371 -0.92 13.10 6.43
CA GLU A 371 0.45 13.15 5.94
C GLU A 371 1.24 11.89 6.36
N LEU A 372 1.20 11.53 7.65
CA LEU A 372 1.89 10.33 8.16
C LEU A 372 1.37 9.02 7.58
N SER A 373 0.07 8.92 7.33
CA SER A 373 -0.56 7.70 6.84
C SER A 373 -0.65 7.62 5.31
N ASN A 374 -0.19 8.66 4.61
CA ASN A 374 -0.37 8.86 3.18
C ASN A 374 -1.84 8.68 2.73
N LYS A 375 -2.76 9.27 3.52
CA LYS A 375 -4.22 9.20 3.29
C LYS A 375 -4.80 10.60 3.11
N SER A 376 -6.01 10.69 2.55
CA SER A 376 -6.78 11.94 2.43
C SER A 376 -8.13 11.81 3.15
N LEU A 377 -8.10 11.38 4.42
CA LEU A 377 -9.29 11.22 5.23
C LEU A 377 -9.94 12.58 5.46
N ALA A 378 -11.22 12.70 5.14
CA ALA A 378 -11.97 13.94 5.31
C ALA A 378 -12.83 13.91 6.58
N ILE A 379 -13.03 15.07 7.18
CA ILE A 379 -13.94 15.25 8.34
C ILE A 379 -15.38 14.83 7.99
N SER A 380 -15.76 14.94 6.71
CA SER A 380 -17.08 14.48 6.24
C SER A 380 -17.33 13.00 6.52
N TYR A 381 -16.29 12.18 6.61
CA TYR A 381 -16.42 10.78 7.03
C TYR A 381 -16.92 10.61 8.47
N LEU A 382 -16.72 11.62 9.34
CA LEU A 382 -17.27 11.59 10.70
C LEU A 382 -18.80 11.58 10.73
N PHE A 383 -19.45 12.05 9.67
CA PHE A 383 -20.91 12.09 9.52
C PHE A 383 -21.47 10.83 8.84
N ASP A 384 -20.65 9.85 8.50
CA ASP A 384 -21.14 8.55 8.04
C ASP A 384 -21.92 7.84 9.15
N LEU A 385 -23.13 7.37 8.84
CA LEU A 385 -24.05 6.77 9.82
C LEU A 385 -23.43 5.58 10.58
N LYS A 386 -22.62 4.77 9.90
CA LYS A 386 -21.94 3.61 10.53
C LYS A 386 -20.86 4.07 11.51
N LEU A 387 -20.11 5.13 11.18
CA LEU A 387 -19.11 5.71 12.09
C LEU A 387 -19.76 6.42 13.27
N ILE A 388 -20.85 7.16 13.05
CA ILE A 388 -21.63 7.77 14.14
C ILE A 388 -22.05 6.69 15.15
N PHE A 389 -22.60 5.58 14.67
CA PHE A 389 -22.97 4.45 15.53
C PHE A 389 -21.75 3.87 16.27
N GLY A 390 -20.62 3.70 15.58
CA GLY A 390 -19.36 3.27 16.19
C GLY A 390 -18.88 4.23 17.28
N TYR A 391 -18.94 5.52 17.05
CA TYR A 391 -18.53 6.55 18.02
C TYR A 391 -19.48 6.64 19.23
N ILE A 392 -20.79 6.51 19.01
CA ILE A 392 -21.76 6.41 20.10
C ILE A 392 -21.47 5.16 20.95
N THR A 393 -21.20 4.03 20.32
CA THR A 393 -20.84 2.78 21.01
C THR A 393 -19.53 2.97 21.80
N LEU A 394 -18.52 3.60 21.22
CA LEU A 394 -17.26 3.93 21.87
C LEU A 394 -17.49 4.82 23.10
N PHE A 395 -18.31 5.87 22.98
CA PHE A 395 -18.68 6.77 24.08
C PHE A 395 -19.37 6.01 25.22
N LEU A 396 -20.39 5.20 24.90
CA LEU A 396 -21.13 4.42 25.88
C LEU A 396 -20.25 3.40 26.60
N LEU A 397 -19.41 2.68 25.84
CA LEU A 397 -18.47 1.70 26.37
C LEU A 397 -17.45 2.36 27.32
N THR A 398 -16.86 3.48 26.89
CA THR A 398 -15.90 4.23 27.70
C THR A 398 -16.52 4.75 28.99
N GLY A 399 -17.71 5.36 28.91
CA GLY A 399 -18.43 5.85 30.08
C GLY A 399 -18.79 4.72 31.07
N PHE A 400 -19.16 3.56 30.53
CA PHE A 400 -19.44 2.39 31.35
C PHE A 400 -18.17 1.82 32.03
N LEU A 401 -17.12 1.58 31.26
CA LEU A 401 -15.84 1.03 31.78
C LEU A 401 -15.20 1.95 32.81
N ALA A 402 -15.20 3.26 32.54
CA ALA A 402 -14.65 4.24 33.48
C ALA A 402 -15.50 4.43 34.74
N GLY A 403 -16.83 4.36 34.63
CA GLY A 403 -17.75 4.68 35.70
C GLY A 403 -18.20 3.53 36.56
N PHE A 404 -18.26 2.30 36.01
CA PHE A 404 -18.89 1.15 36.70
C PHE A 404 -18.18 0.76 37.98
N TYR A 405 -16.86 0.57 37.97
CA TYR A 405 -16.11 0.17 39.15
C TYR A 405 -16.10 1.25 40.24
N PRO A 406 -15.80 2.53 39.98
CA PRO A 406 -15.92 3.58 40.97
C PRO A 406 -17.33 3.68 41.59
N ALA A 407 -18.38 3.57 40.75
CA ALA A 407 -19.75 3.63 41.25
C ALA A 407 -20.09 2.49 42.23
N LEU A 408 -19.61 1.26 41.97
CA LEU A 408 -19.78 0.12 42.85
C LEU A 408 -19.04 0.31 44.18
N VAL A 409 -17.78 0.75 44.12
CA VAL A 409 -16.94 0.96 45.34
C VAL A 409 -17.54 2.07 46.20
N LEU A 410 -17.85 3.22 45.64
CA LEU A 410 -18.40 4.39 46.34
C LEU A 410 -19.76 4.10 46.96
N SER A 411 -20.63 3.42 46.22
CA SER A 411 -21.95 3.04 46.73
C SER A 411 -21.89 2.00 47.85
N GLY A 412 -20.76 1.29 48.01
CA GLY A 412 -20.54 0.29 49.04
C GLY A 412 -20.14 0.83 50.43
N PHE A 413 -19.76 2.12 50.54
CA PHE A 413 -19.27 2.70 51.80
C PHE A 413 -20.27 2.60 52.96
N ASN A 414 -19.77 2.18 54.16
CA ASN A 414 -20.56 2.08 55.37
C ASN A 414 -20.72 3.48 56.00
N PRO A 415 -21.95 3.98 56.24
CA PRO A 415 -22.22 5.31 56.81
C PRO A 415 -21.54 5.55 58.15
N ILE A 416 -21.55 4.57 59.05
CA ILE A 416 -21.02 4.68 60.40
C ILE A 416 -19.50 4.93 60.36
N GLN A 417 -18.77 4.13 59.56
CA GLN A 417 -17.31 4.27 59.45
C GLN A 417 -16.88 5.57 58.79
N THR A 418 -17.67 6.08 57.85
CA THR A 418 -17.40 7.33 57.14
C THR A 418 -17.64 8.59 57.96
N LEU A 419 -18.59 8.58 58.85
CA LEU A 419 -18.92 9.71 59.73
C LEU A 419 -17.96 9.85 60.91
N TYR A 420 -17.52 8.73 61.51
CA TYR A 420 -16.60 8.72 62.67
C TYR A 420 -15.13 8.88 62.33
N GLY A 421 -14.77 9.14 61.10
CA GLY A 421 -13.38 9.37 60.67
C GLY A 421 -12.45 8.14 60.76
N ARG A 422 -13.00 6.97 61.14
CA ARG A 422 -12.28 5.69 61.26
C ARG A 422 -12.23 4.93 59.93
N PHE A 423 -12.29 5.68 58.80
CA PHE A 423 -12.26 5.06 57.50
C PHE A 423 -10.83 4.59 57.18
N ARG A 424 -10.54 3.33 57.49
CA ARG A 424 -9.42 2.60 56.88
C ARG A 424 -9.99 1.80 55.73
N PHE A 425 -9.38 1.89 54.54
CA PHE A 425 -9.63 0.94 53.45
C PHE A 425 -9.26 -0.46 54.01
N SER A 426 -10.20 -1.08 54.75
CA SER A 426 -10.03 -2.38 55.40
C SER A 426 -10.09 -3.57 54.44
N GLY A 427 -10.13 -3.32 53.14
CA GLY A 427 -10.03 -4.37 52.14
C GLY A 427 -8.70 -4.26 51.41
N LYS A 428 -8.05 -5.40 51.20
CA LYS A 428 -6.90 -5.50 50.32
C LYS A 428 -7.32 -4.99 48.93
N ASN A 429 -6.98 -3.72 48.58
CA ASN A 429 -7.30 -3.11 47.29
C ASN A 429 -6.50 -3.76 46.15
N TYR A 430 -6.56 -5.10 46.07
CA TYR A 430 -5.83 -5.86 45.04
C TYR A 430 -6.23 -5.43 43.64
N LEU A 431 -7.51 -5.10 43.44
CA LEU A 431 -8.02 -4.72 42.13
C LEU A 431 -7.45 -3.35 41.67
N ALA A 432 -7.46 -2.34 42.55
CA ALA A 432 -6.85 -1.04 42.22
C ALA A 432 -5.33 -1.17 42.00
N LYS A 433 -4.64 -1.97 42.83
CA LYS A 433 -3.21 -2.25 42.62
C LYS A 433 -2.97 -3.00 41.33
N GLY A 434 -3.80 -4.01 41.01
CA GLY A 434 -3.73 -4.75 39.75
C GLY A 434 -3.96 -3.87 38.53
N LEU A 435 -4.93 -2.94 38.62
CA LEU A 435 -5.16 -1.96 37.54
C LEU A 435 -3.95 -1.04 37.33
N VAL A 436 -3.30 -0.57 38.39
CA VAL A 436 -2.09 0.26 38.29
C VAL A 436 -0.95 -0.55 37.63
N VAL A 437 -0.74 -1.79 38.06
CA VAL A 437 0.29 -2.67 37.47
C VAL A 437 -0.01 -2.88 35.98
N LEU A 438 -1.26 -3.22 35.63
CA LEU A 438 -1.68 -3.42 34.25
C LEU A 438 -1.44 -2.15 33.41
N GLN A 439 -1.81 -0.96 33.95
CA GLN A 439 -1.60 0.32 33.26
C GLN A 439 -0.13 0.55 32.96
N PHE A 440 0.77 0.38 33.93
CA PHE A 440 2.20 0.56 33.73
C PHE A 440 2.78 -0.50 32.80
N THR A 441 2.31 -1.75 32.88
CA THR A 441 2.73 -2.82 31.94
C THR A 441 2.38 -2.47 30.51
N LEU A 442 1.12 -2.06 30.24
CA LEU A 442 0.69 -1.66 28.90
C LEU A 442 1.43 -0.41 28.40
N ALA A 443 1.62 0.59 29.27
CA ALA A 443 2.36 1.80 28.90
C ALA A 443 3.82 1.49 28.56
N THR A 444 4.49 0.69 29.40
CA THR A 444 5.88 0.25 29.15
C THR A 444 5.98 -0.56 27.86
N PHE A 445 5.03 -1.48 27.64
CA PHE A 445 4.97 -2.25 26.39
C PHE A 445 4.88 -1.35 25.15
N LEU A 446 3.98 -0.35 25.16
CA LEU A 446 3.84 0.58 24.04
C LEU A 446 5.10 1.43 23.82
N ILE A 447 5.73 1.90 24.89
CA ILE A 447 6.99 2.68 24.79
C ILE A 447 8.10 1.81 24.17
N VAL A 448 8.30 0.59 24.69
CA VAL A 448 9.32 -0.33 24.19
C VAL A 448 9.06 -0.71 22.74
N ALA A 449 7.80 -1.04 22.39
CA ALA A 449 7.41 -1.34 21.02
C ALA A 449 7.69 -0.17 20.07
N THR A 450 7.35 1.05 20.48
CA THR A 450 7.63 2.27 19.68
C THR A 450 9.13 2.49 19.51
N MET A 451 9.93 2.30 20.55
CA MET A 451 11.39 2.44 20.48
C MET A 451 12.01 1.39 19.55
N ILE A 452 11.52 0.15 19.57
CA ILE A 452 12.00 -0.91 18.67
C ILE A 452 11.65 -0.57 17.22
N ILE A 453 10.42 -0.15 16.94
CA ILE A 453 9.98 0.24 15.59
C ILE A 453 10.82 1.44 15.08
N TYR A 454 11.02 2.45 15.92
CA TYR A 454 11.83 3.60 15.57
C TYR A 454 13.30 3.22 15.29
N SER A 455 13.89 2.38 16.15
CA SER A 455 15.25 1.87 15.95
C SER A 455 15.38 1.06 14.67
N GLN A 456 14.38 0.21 14.38
CA GLN A 456 14.35 -0.57 13.14
C GLN A 456 14.22 0.33 11.91
N PHE A 457 13.36 1.33 11.96
CA PHE A 457 13.21 2.30 10.88
C PHE A 457 14.52 3.08 10.63
N ASN A 458 15.14 3.58 11.72
CA ASN A 458 16.42 4.27 11.63
C ASN A 458 17.54 3.37 11.08
N TYR A 459 17.54 2.09 11.44
CA TYR A 459 18.48 1.11 10.87
C TYR A 459 18.25 0.95 9.36
N LEU A 460 16.99 0.80 8.91
CA LEU A 460 16.67 0.63 7.49
C LEU A 460 17.01 1.86 6.64
N THR A 461 16.78 3.07 7.19
CA THR A 461 17.03 4.32 6.46
C THR A 461 18.52 4.71 6.39
N ASN A 462 19.33 4.20 7.32
CA ASN A 462 20.78 4.49 7.36
C ASN A 462 21.62 3.24 7.00
N PHE A 463 21.00 2.21 6.45
CA PHE A 463 21.71 0.99 6.07
C PHE A 463 22.60 1.28 4.86
N ASP A 464 23.88 0.85 4.94
CA ASP A 464 24.79 0.90 3.78
C ASP A 464 24.35 -0.11 2.72
N LEU A 465 23.76 0.38 1.64
CA LEU A 465 23.31 -0.42 0.53
C LEU A 465 24.45 -1.02 -0.31
N GLY A 466 25.69 -0.55 -0.08
CA GLY A 466 26.87 -0.99 -0.83
C GLY A 466 27.07 -0.23 -2.15
N TYR A 467 26.32 0.84 -2.35
CA TYR A 467 26.50 1.82 -3.43
C TYR A 467 26.16 3.22 -2.89
N ASN A 468 26.63 4.25 -3.59
CA ASN A 468 26.34 5.64 -3.22
C ASN A 468 25.25 6.20 -4.13
N ASP A 469 24.12 6.57 -3.54
CA ASP A 469 22.98 7.24 -4.18
C ASP A 469 22.81 8.71 -3.74
N GLU A 470 23.75 9.24 -2.96
CA GLU A 470 23.72 10.65 -2.55
C GLU A 470 23.92 11.57 -3.75
N ASN A 471 23.02 12.55 -3.89
CA ASN A 471 23.02 13.53 -4.98
C ASN A 471 22.87 12.91 -6.39
N VAL A 472 22.29 11.71 -6.49
CA VAL A 472 21.96 11.08 -7.77
C VAL A 472 20.54 11.46 -8.19
N ALA A 473 20.40 12.00 -9.39
CA ALA A 473 19.11 12.22 -10.04
C ALA A 473 18.95 11.20 -11.16
N ILE A 474 17.80 10.55 -11.22
CA ILE A 474 17.48 9.59 -12.27
C ILE A 474 16.48 10.24 -13.24
N VAL A 475 16.82 10.30 -14.51
CA VAL A 475 15.97 10.82 -15.56
C VAL A 475 15.58 9.68 -16.51
N ASN A 476 14.29 9.37 -16.56
CA ASN A 476 13.80 8.41 -17.56
C ASN A 476 13.72 9.09 -18.93
N THR A 477 14.53 8.63 -19.87
CA THR A 477 14.63 9.18 -21.23
C THR A 477 13.76 8.44 -22.25
N GLY A 478 12.98 7.45 -21.80
CA GLY A 478 12.40 6.46 -22.70
C GLY A 478 13.51 5.55 -23.26
N GLU A 479 13.31 5.00 -24.45
CA GLU A 479 14.35 4.17 -25.08
C GLU A 479 15.30 5.04 -25.93
N ILE A 480 16.52 5.23 -25.42
CA ILE A 480 17.56 6.01 -26.09
C ILE A 480 18.67 5.09 -26.61
N ASP A 481 19.09 5.28 -27.86
CA ASP A 481 20.26 4.60 -28.40
C ASP A 481 21.58 5.22 -27.91
N ARG A 482 22.68 4.47 -28.07
CA ARG A 482 23.98 4.91 -27.55
C ARG A 482 24.47 6.23 -28.16
N ALA A 483 24.21 6.48 -29.44
CA ALA A 483 24.67 7.70 -30.08
C ALA A 483 23.97 8.95 -29.53
N LYS A 484 22.66 8.87 -29.31
CA LYS A 484 21.89 9.94 -28.69
C LYS A 484 22.25 10.09 -27.20
N LEU A 485 22.52 8.98 -26.50
CA LEU A 485 22.97 8.99 -25.13
C LEU A 485 24.32 9.74 -24.97
N ASP A 486 25.28 9.47 -25.86
CA ASP A 486 26.58 10.14 -25.78
C ASP A 486 26.46 11.66 -25.99
N VAL A 487 25.57 12.11 -26.87
CA VAL A 487 25.25 13.55 -27.05
C VAL A 487 24.60 14.11 -25.77
N PHE A 488 23.61 13.42 -25.24
CA PHE A 488 22.90 13.85 -24.03
C PHE A 488 23.84 13.93 -22.80
N LYS A 489 24.71 12.95 -22.63
CA LYS A 489 25.74 12.96 -21.58
C LYS A 489 26.69 14.16 -21.70
N ASN A 490 27.16 14.45 -22.91
CA ASN A 490 28.06 15.58 -23.13
C ASN A 490 27.39 16.92 -22.83
N GLU A 491 26.10 17.05 -23.17
CA GLU A 491 25.29 18.22 -22.83
C GLU A 491 25.16 18.39 -21.31
N LEU A 492 24.81 17.32 -20.58
CA LEU A 492 24.70 17.35 -19.13
C LEU A 492 26.05 17.67 -18.47
N LEU A 493 27.13 17.04 -18.91
CA LEU A 493 28.48 17.27 -18.37
C LEU A 493 29.04 18.68 -18.70
N SER A 494 28.39 19.44 -19.57
CA SER A 494 28.73 20.84 -19.81
C SER A 494 28.35 21.75 -18.63
N ASP A 495 27.44 21.31 -17.76
CA ASP A 495 27.09 22.00 -16.52
C ASP A 495 28.11 21.62 -15.42
N PRO A 496 28.84 22.59 -14.82
CA PRO A 496 29.83 22.31 -13.81
C PRO A 496 29.28 21.72 -12.49
N SER A 497 27.96 21.75 -12.29
CA SER A 497 27.31 21.13 -11.11
C SER A 497 27.12 19.62 -11.26
N ILE A 498 27.32 19.06 -12.46
CA ILE A 498 27.17 17.64 -12.74
C ILE A 498 28.54 16.96 -12.77
N GLU A 499 28.84 16.15 -11.77
CA GLU A 499 30.13 15.46 -11.64
C GLU A 499 30.28 14.25 -12.55
N GLY A 500 29.17 13.60 -12.91
CA GLY A 500 29.20 12.41 -13.75
C GLY A 500 27.83 12.00 -14.25
N VAL A 501 27.81 11.28 -15.35
CA VAL A 501 26.59 10.76 -15.97
C VAL A 501 26.79 9.30 -16.34
N THR A 502 25.83 8.47 -15.99
CA THR A 502 25.76 7.04 -16.37
C THR A 502 24.39 6.71 -16.92
N ALA A 503 24.25 5.55 -17.54
CA ALA A 503 22.96 5.10 -18.04
C ALA A 503 22.77 3.61 -17.85
N ASP A 504 21.51 3.21 -17.65
CA ASP A 504 21.11 1.81 -17.61
C ASP A 504 19.79 1.55 -18.36
N GLN A 505 19.43 0.28 -18.52
CA GLN A 505 18.21 -0.10 -19.23
C GLN A 505 16.89 0.21 -18.48
N GLY A 506 16.98 0.66 -17.23
CA GLY A 506 15.82 0.79 -16.33
C GLY A 506 15.31 -0.58 -15.83
N GLY A 507 14.78 -0.58 -14.61
CA GLY A 507 14.12 -1.75 -14.03
C GLY A 507 14.99 -2.99 -13.82
N ARG A 508 14.32 -4.12 -13.57
CA ARG A 508 14.92 -5.46 -13.39
C ARG A 508 14.44 -6.41 -14.47
N LEU A 509 15.34 -7.21 -15.01
CA LEU A 509 15.02 -8.28 -15.95
C LEU A 509 15.56 -9.61 -15.39
N GLY A 510 14.68 -10.40 -14.79
CA GLY A 510 15.01 -11.77 -14.37
C GLY A 510 15.18 -12.67 -15.59
N THR A 511 16.28 -13.44 -15.66
CA THR A 511 16.57 -14.34 -16.75
C THR A 511 17.37 -15.56 -16.27
N ILE A 512 17.65 -16.49 -17.18
CA ILE A 512 18.41 -17.70 -16.94
C ILE A 512 19.57 -17.84 -17.93
N ALA A 513 20.63 -18.50 -17.52
CA ALA A 513 21.73 -18.88 -18.41
C ALA A 513 22.35 -20.19 -17.96
N HIS A 514 23.08 -20.83 -18.88
CA HIS A 514 23.90 -21.99 -18.55
C HIS A 514 25.32 -21.56 -18.17
N VAL A 515 25.85 -22.18 -17.13
CA VAL A 515 27.25 -22.11 -16.73
C VAL A 515 27.77 -23.55 -16.54
N ASN A 516 29.09 -23.76 -16.55
CA ASN A 516 29.67 -25.07 -16.30
C ASN A 516 29.02 -26.20 -17.15
N ASP A 517 28.96 -26.00 -18.46
CA ASP A 517 28.40 -26.88 -19.50
C ASP A 517 26.86 -26.99 -19.54
N ALA A 518 26.15 -27.06 -18.42
CA ALA A 518 24.70 -27.20 -18.42
C ALA A 518 24.00 -26.74 -17.11
N GLN A 519 24.76 -26.26 -16.14
CA GLN A 519 24.16 -25.75 -14.89
C GLN A 519 23.36 -24.50 -15.14
N GLU A 520 22.07 -24.50 -14.85
CA GLU A 520 21.23 -23.32 -14.94
C GLU A 520 21.41 -22.39 -13.73
N ILE A 521 21.53 -21.11 -14.01
CA ILE A 521 21.51 -20.04 -13.00
C ILE A 521 20.41 -19.04 -13.35
N ASN A 522 19.55 -18.74 -12.38
CA ASN A 522 18.64 -17.61 -12.43
C ASN A 522 19.35 -16.38 -11.88
N PHE A 523 19.25 -15.26 -12.58
CA PHE A 523 19.89 -14.00 -12.19
C PHE A 523 19.14 -12.78 -12.71
N ASP A 524 19.42 -11.62 -12.12
CA ASP A 524 18.97 -10.35 -12.64
C ASP A 524 19.97 -9.83 -13.68
N PHE A 525 19.48 -9.58 -14.88
CA PHE A 525 20.25 -9.00 -15.98
C PHE A 525 20.08 -7.49 -16.01
N LYS A 526 21.18 -6.77 -16.24
CA LYS A 526 21.15 -5.33 -16.41
C LYS A 526 22.12 -4.89 -17.51
N HIS A 527 21.65 -4.04 -18.41
CA HIS A 527 22.49 -3.36 -19.38
C HIS A 527 22.90 -2.01 -18.81
N VAL A 528 24.20 -1.74 -18.79
CA VAL A 528 24.80 -0.53 -18.19
C VAL A 528 25.89 0.02 -19.08
N ASP A 529 26.28 1.26 -18.84
CA ASP A 529 27.48 1.81 -19.47
C ASP A 529 28.74 1.66 -18.58
N GLU A 530 29.87 2.11 -19.10
CA GLU A 530 31.17 2.00 -18.43
C GLU A 530 31.29 2.83 -17.14
N ASN A 531 30.47 3.86 -16.98
CA ASN A 531 30.49 4.76 -15.81
C ASN A 531 29.61 4.28 -14.67
N TYR A 532 28.76 3.25 -14.88
CA TYR A 532 27.76 2.81 -13.91
C TYR A 532 28.36 2.45 -12.55
N PHE A 533 29.36 1.57 -12.53
CA PHE A 533 29.98 1.15 -11.27
C PHE A 533 30.83 2.26 -10.63
N PRO A 534 31.66 3.01 -11.39
CA PRO A 534 32.43 4.13 -10.81
C PRO A 534 31.54 5.22 -10.22
N LEU A 535 30.48 5.64 -10.91
CA LEU A 535 29.59 6.71 -10.45
C LEU A 535 28.88 6.32 -9.15
N LEU A 536 28.34 5.10 -9.11
CA LEU A 536 27.67 4.57 -7.93
C LEU A 536 28.63 4.04 -6.86
N LYS A 537 29.95 4.18 -7.08
CA LYS A 537 31.02 3.71 -6.17
C LYS A 537 30.90 2.23 -5.82
N ILE A 538 30.43 1.38 -6.74
CA ILE A 538 30.36 -0.06 -6.56
C ILE A 538 31.74 -0.66 -6.84
N PRO A 539 32.41 -1.31 -5.86
CA PRO A 539 33.78 -1.79 -6.04
C PRO A 539 33.85 -2.99 -6.97
N VAL A 540 34.78 -2.99 -7.92
CA VAL A 540 35.22 -4.18 -8.65
C VAL A 540 36.22 -4.94 -7.77
N VAL A 541 35.85 -6.17 -7.37
CA VAL A 541 36.63 -6.99 -6.42
C VAL A 541 37.70 -7.82 -7.12
N THR A 542 37.41 -8.27 -8.35
CA THR A 542 38.31 -9.09 -9.15
C THR A 542 38.12 -8.76 -10.62
N GLY A 543 39.20 -8.75 -11.39
CA GLY A 543 39.18 -8.41 -12.81
C GLY A 543 39.12 -6.88 -13.05
N ARG A 544 38.31 -6.46 -14.01
CA ARG A 544 38.18 -5.03 -14.41
C ARG A 544 36.74 -4.64 -14.70
N ASN A 545 36.50 -3.35 -14.73
CA ASN A 545 35.27 -2.75 -15.22
C ASN A 545 35.22 -2.81 -16.77
N PHE A 546 34.04 -2.48 -17.33
CA PHE A 546 33.89 -2.20 -18.76
C PHE A 546 34.74 -0.98 -19.19
N SER A 547 35.22 -1.02 -20.45
CA SER A 547 35.91 0.12 -21.05
C SER A 547 35.53 0.24 -22.53
N LYS A 548 35.39 1.47 -23.01
CA LYS A 548 35.23 1.78 -24.46
C LYS A 548 36.46 1.39 -25.29
N ASP A 549 37.63 1.27 -24.66
CA ASP A 549 38.87 0.93 -25.34
C ASP A 549 38.92 -0.53 -25.78
N PHE A 550 38.09 -1.38 -25.19
CA PHE A 550 37.97 -2.79 -25.55
C PHE A 550 36.70 -3.04 -26.37
N VAL A 551 36.86 -3.24 -27.69
CA VAL A 551 35.73 -3.53 -28.59
C VAL A 551 34.95 -4.79 -28.12
N SER A 552 35.63 -5.77 -27.52
CA SER A 552 35.01 -6.98 -26.97
C SER A 552 34.00 -6.69 -25.84
N ASP A 553 34.14 -5.58 -25.12
CA ASP A 553 33.28 -5.25 -23.99
C ASP A 553 31.84 -4.91 -24.45
N THR A 554 31.69 -4.34 -25.62
CA THR A 554 30.38 -4.07 -26.22
C THR A 554 29.73 -5.31 -26.84
N ALA A 555 30.48 -6.37 -27.07
CA ALA A 555 30.00 -7.55 -27.77
C ALA A 555 29.82 -8.77 -26.85
N GLU A 556 30.83 -9.09 -26.03
CA GLU A 556 30.94 -10.40 -25.36
C GLU A 556 31.31 -10.34 -23.88
N ALA A 557 31.59 -9.14 -23.34
CA ALA A 557 31.97 -9.03 -21.94
C ALA A 557 30.75 -9.00 -21.01
N ALA A 558 30.92 -9.62 -19.84
CA ALA A 558 30.00 -9.52 -18.73
C ALA A 558 30.76 -9.16 -17.43
N VAL A 559 30.13 -8.38 -16.61
CA VAL A 559 30.51 -8.18 -15.21
C VAL A 559 29.43 -8.86 -14.35
N ILE A 560 29.84 -9.58 -13.32
CA ILE A 560 28.93 -10.30 -12.42
C ILE A 560 29.12 -9.83 -10.99
N ASN A 561 28.14 -10.08 -10.12
CA ASN A 561 28.32 -9.87 -8.69
C ASN A 561 28.92 -11.11 -7.98
N GLN A 562 29.35 -10.95 -6.71
CA GLN A 562 29.92 -12.03 -5.92
C GLN A 562 28.94 -13.20 -5.74
N THR A 563 27.65 -12.90 -5.55
CA THR A 563 26.61 -13.92 -5.42
C THR A 563 26.46 -14.77 -6.69
N PHE A 564 26.59 -14.20 -7.88
CA PHE A 564 26.61 -14.98 -9.13
C PHE A 564 27.77 -15.96 -9.16
N ALA A 565 29.01 -15.47 -8.89
CA ALA A 565 30.21 -16.31 -8.86
C ALA A 565 30.07 -17.46 -7.85
N LYS A 566 29.53 -17.18 -6.67
CA LYS A 566 29.27 -18.18 -5.63
C LYS A 566 28.24 -19.22 -6.06
N THR A 567 27.15 -18.80 -6.69
CA THR A 567 26.07 -19.67 -7.18
C THR A 567 26.58 -20.58 -8.31
N ALA A 568 27.45 -20.06 -9.18
CA ALA A 568 28.13 -20.83 -10.22
C ALA A 568 29.22 -21.77 -9.69
N GLY A 569 29.60 -21.69 -8.41
CA GLY A 569 30.70 -22.47 -7.80
C GLY A 569 32.09 -22.06 -8.27
N TRP A 570 32.25 -20.82 -8.79
CA TRP A 570 33.51 -20.37 -9.35
C TRP A 570 34.42 -19.74 -8.27
N LYS A 571 35.63 -20.27 -8.12
CA LYS A 571 36.69 -19.64 -7.31
C LYS A 571 37.39 -18.53 -8.10
N ASP A 572 37.64 -18.78 -9.40
CA ASP A 572 38.24 -17.84 -10.33
C ASP A 572 37.23 -17.57 -11.47
N PRO A 573 36.37 -16.57 -11.31
CA PRO A 573 35.28 -16.32 -12.25
C PRO A 573 35.72 -15.56 -13.52
N VAL A 574 36.82 -14.78 -13.47
CA VAL A 574 37.29 -14.03 -14.63
C VAL A 574 37.72 -14.97 -15.76
N GLY A 575 37.24 -14.69 -16.96
CA GLY A 575 37.47 -15.53 -18.15
C GLY A 575 36.47 -16.66 -18.33
N LYS A 576 35.62 -16.99 -17.33
CA LYS A 576 34.55 -17.97 -17.46
C LYS A 576 33.49 -17.50 -18.41
N GLN A 577 32.75 -18.45 -18.99
CA GLN A 577 31.66 -18.15 -19.95
C GLN A 577 30.29 -18.36 -19.31
N VAL A 578 29.37 -17.48 -19.65
CA VAL A 578 27.93 -17.57 -19.35
C VAL A 578 27.20 -17.69 -20.68
N ASP A 579 26.47 -18.78 -20.87
CA ASP A 579 25.77 -19.11 -22.09
C ASP A 579 24.28 -18.72 -22.01
N PHE A 580 23.92 -17.67 -22.70
CA PHE A 580 22.52 -17.28 -22.93
C PHE A 580 21.96 -18.13 -24.08
N PHE A 581 21.75 -19.41 -23.80
CA PHE A 581 21.39 -20.44 -24.78
C PHE A 581 20.17 -20.06 -25.63
N TYR A 582 19.18 -19.38 -25.06
CA TYR A 582 17.97 -18.94 -25.75
C TYR A 582 18.21 -17.75 -26.72
N MET A 583 19.35 -17.03 -26.59
CA MET A 583 19.77 -15.96 -27.50
C MET A 583 20.91 -16.40 -28.41
N ASN A 584 21.38 -17.64 -28.29
CA ASN A 584 22.57 -18.16 -28.93
C ASN A 584 23.79 -17.22 -28.75
N LYS A 585 23.99 -16.75 -27.52
CA LYS A 585 25.04 -15.78 -27.18
C LYS A 585 25.78 -16.17 -25.91
N LYS A 586 27.12 -16.11 -25.99
CA LYS A 586 28.00 -16.37 -24.86
C LYS A 586 28.70 -15.10 -24.43
N TYR A 587 28.67 -14.83 -23.12
CA TYR A 587 29.39 -13.73 -22.51
C TYR A 587 30.58 -14.25 -21.70
N ARG A 588 31.70 -13.52 -21.76
CA ARG A 588 32.89 -13.81 -20.97
C ARG A 588 32.93 -12.87 -19.78
N VAL A 589 33.11 -13.40 -18.59
CA VAL A 589 33.27 -12.63 -17.37
C VAL A 589 34.61 -11.89 -17.40
N VAL A 590 34.57 -10.57 -17.33
CA VAL A 590 35.75 -9.69 -17.31
C VAL A 590 35.99 -9.07 -15.92
N GLY A 591 34.97 -9.05 -15.07
CA GLY A 591 35.07 -8.50 -13.73
C GLY A 591 33.99 -9.03 -12.80
N VAL A 592 34.27 -8.92 -11.51
CA VAL A 592 33.35 -9.24 -10.42
C VAL A 592 33.22 -8.02 -9.52
N ILE A 593 31.99 -7.57 -9.32
CA ILE A 593 31.68 -6.48 -8.38
C ILE A 593 31.30 -7.03 -7.01
N LYS A 594 31.47 -6.20 -5.99
CA LYS A 594 30.94 -6.48 -4.65
C LYS A 594 29.42 -6.56 -4.70
N ASP A 595 28.85 -7.46 -3.89
CA ASP A 595 27.39 -7.49 -3.71
C ASP A 595 26.89 -6.18 -3.08
N TYR A 596 25.78 -5.68 -3.61
CA TYR A 596 25.11 -4.49 -3.11
C TYR A 596 23.59 -4.71 -3.07
N HIS A 597 22.88 -4.00 -2.22
CA HIS A 597 21.43 -4.12 -2.08
C HIS A 597 20.70 -3.32 -3.15
N TYR A 598 20.35 -3.97 -4.24
CA TYR A 598 19.54 -3.42 -5.34
C TYR A 598 18.05 -3.81 -5.23
N VAL A 599 17.71 -4.57 -4.21
CA VAL A 599 16.36 -5.03 -3.85
C VAL A 599 16.03 -4.61 -2.42
N SER A 600 14.78 -4.85 -2.01
CA SER A 600 14.38 -4.61 -0.62
C SER A 600 15.34 -5.31 0.37
N LEU A 601 15.66 -4.65 1.49
CA LEU A 601 16.50 -5.24 2.56
C LEU A 601 15.89 -6.51 3.18
N SER A 602 14.62 -6.79 2.94
CA SER A 602 13.97 -8.03 3.34
C SER A 602 14.27 -9.21 2.39
N GLU A 603 14.82 -8.93 1.21
CA GLU A 603 15.20 -9.94 0.21
C GLU A 603 16.70 -10.20 0.26
N LYS A 604 17.08 -11.45 -0.08
CA LYS A 604 18.51 -11.77 -0.23
C LYS A 604 19.04 -11.20 -1.54
N ILE A 605 20.28 -10.73 -1.53
CA ILE A 605 20.96 -10.31 -2.75
C ILE A 605 21.06 -11.54 -3.67
N GLY A 606 20.46 -11.41 -4.87
CA GLY A 606 20.49 -12.42 -5.90
C GLY A 606 21.76 -12.37 -6.78
N ALA A 607 21.89 -13.35 -7.65
CA ALA A 607 22.90 -13.32 -8.70
C ALA A 607 22.57 -12.19 -9.68
N GLN A 608 23.58 -11.42 -10.11
CA GLN A 608 23.44 -10.37 -11.12
C GLN A 608 24.50 -10.49 -12.19
N LEU A 609 24.10 -10.18 -13.42
CA LEU A 609 25.00 -10.08 -14.57
C LEU A 609 24.72 -8.78 -15.33
N PHE A 610 25.80 -8.09 -15.64
CA PHE A 610 25.79 -6.82 -16.37
C PHE A 610 26.45 -6.96 -17.72
N THR A 611 25.95 -6.23 -18.72
CA THR A 611 26.56 -6.14 -20.05
C THR A 611 26.55 -4.69 -20.54
N MET A 612 27.43 -4.40 -21.53
CA MET A 612 27.47 -3.12 -22.22
C MET A 612 27.10 -3.26 -23.71
N ASN A 613 26.28 -4.24 -24.05
CA ASN A 613 25.94 -4.61 -25.42
C ASN A 613 25.03 -3.56 -26.06
N PRO A 614 25.41 -2.93 -27.20
CA PRO A 614 24.65 -1.86 -27.86
C PRO A 614 23.31 -2.32 -28.46
N ARG A 615 23.00 -3.63 -28.44
CA ARG A 615 21.70 -4.17 -28.84
C ARG A 615 20.59 -3.71 -27.89
N TYR A 616 20.93 -3.44 -26.65
CA TYR A 616 19.98 -2.98 -25.65
C TYR A 616 19.98 -1.47 -25.60
N LYS A 617 18.81 -0.89 -25.43
CA LYS A 617 18.64 0.56 -25.27
C LYS A 617 18.73 0.95 -23.81
N TYR A 618 19.12 2.18 -23.57
CA TYR A 618 19.12 2.78 -22.25
C TYR A 618 17.78 3.46 -22.00
N ARG A 619 17.34 3.47 -20.77
CA ARG A 619 16.09 4.15 -20.33
C ARG A 619 16.32 5.17 -19.25
N ASP A 620 17.19 4.85 -18.30
CA ASP A 620 17.47 5.68 -17.15
C ASP A 620 18.89 6.26 -17.28
N VAL A 621 18.97 7.56 -17.05
CA VAL A 621 20.20 8.34 -17.10
C VAL A 621 20.34 9.16 -15.83
#